data_78b0bb12f19f3c4d127046ce4aa2e64c
#
_entry.id   78b0bb12f19f3c4d127046ce4aa2e64c
#
_cell.length_a   1.000
_cell.length_b   1.000
_cell.length_c   1.000
_cell.angle_alpha   90.00
_cell.angle_beta   90.00
_cell.angle_gamma   90.00
#
_symmetry.space_group_name_H-M   'P 1'
#
loop_
_entity.id
_entity.type
_entity.pdbx_description
1 polymer ?
#
loop_
_entity_poly.entity_id
_entity_poly.type
_entity_poly.pdbx_seq_one_letter_code
_entity_poly.pdbx_strand_id
1 'polypeptide(L)'
;EEGYEEAKAATLGSRYLIGNGYMGIRGTLEEYEADKLPAINLAGIYDQSSGWREPINLPNGCFSYLRVDGETYRLPETAPVSHGIELNYRHGIFKRHTTWHTARGNVTIKTERFASMQDVHTIGMRFQISADFHADIELVTGIDTDVWNLNGPHLEKITMEERQDSIVVTAKTHEARIPIAVAETVRNMFPAEIKQIAKHHKMLHRIFFITMPGEV
;
A
#
# COMPACT_ATOMS: atom_id res chain seq x y z
N GLU A 1 -6.71 15.15 9.46
CA GLU A 1 -6.56 14.50 10.76
C GLU A 1 -5.10 14.51 11.15
N GLU A 2 -4.79 15.01 12.32
CA GLU A 2 -3.45 15.05 12.88
C GLU A 2 -3.36 14.12 14.09
N GLY A 3 -2.19 13.53 14.30
CA GLY A 3 -1.93 12.53 15.32
C GLY A 3 -2.31 11.11 14.89
N TYR A 4 -1.76 10.12 15.58
CA TYR A 4 -2.01 8.71 15.29
C TYR A 4 -2.81 8.06 16.44
N GLU A 5 -3.95 7.50 16.11
CA GLU A 5 -4.77 6.69 17.00
C GLU A 5 -5.18 5.40 16.30
N GLU A 6 -4.61 4.27 16.71
CA GLU A 6 -4.87 2.96 16.09
C GLU A 6 -6.36 2.61 16.06
N ALA A 7 -7.09 2.93 17.14
CA ALA A 7 -8.53 2.65 17.23
C ALA A 7 -9.37 3.35 16.14
N LYS A 8 -8.87 4.43 15.54
CA LYS A 8 -9.53 5.15 14.45
C LYS A 8 -9.21 4.58 13.06
N ALA A 9 -8.27 3.67 12.90
CA ALA A 9 -7.78 3.19 11.60
C ALA A 9 -8.92 2.76 10.65
N ALA A 10 -9.84 1.93 11.12
CA ALA A 10 -10.98 1.47 10.32
C ALA A 10 -11.92 2.60 9.91
N THR A 11 -12.22 3.54 10.81
CA THR A 11 -13.08 4.71 10.55
C THR A 11 -12.42 5.67 9.56
N LEU A 12 -11.14 5.95 9.74
CA LEU A 12 -10.37 6.82 8.86
C LEU A 12 -10.24 6.21 7.46
N GLY A 13 -10.01 4.90 7.37
CA GLY A 13 -9.98 4.18 6.10
C GLY A 13 -11.26 4.37 5.26
N SER A 14 -12.43 4.40 5.91
CA SER A 14 -13.70 4.67 5.24
C SER A 14 -13.91 6.16 4.92
N ARG A 15 -13.51 7.05 5.83
CA ARG A 15 -13.68 8.51 5.68
C ARG A 15 -12.81 9.10 4.56
N TYR A 16 -11.61 8.55 4.37
CA TYR A 16 -10.62 9.04 3.40
C TYR A 16 -10.58 8.19 2.12
N LEU A 17 -11.68 7.50 1.80
CA LEU A 17 -11.83 6.72 0.58
C LEU A 17 -11.69 7.61 -0.66
N ILE A 18 -10.94 7.12 -1.65
CA ILE A 18 -10.80 7.71 -2.99
C ILE A 18 -11.29 6.72 -4.05
N GLY A 19 -11.67 7.23 -5.22
CA GLY A 19 -12.12 6.39 -6.33
C GLY A 19 -12.31 7.18 -7.61
N ASN A 20 -12.49 6.47 -8.72
CA ASN A 20 -12.67 7.04 -10.06
C ASN A 20 -13.89 6.49 -10.81
N GLY A 21 -14.82 5.83 -10.09
CA GLY A 21 -15.99 5.20 -10.66
C GLY A 21 -15.75 3.76 -11.15
N TYR A 22 -14.53 3.39 -11.52
CA TYR A 22 -14.13 2.02 -11.82
C TYR A 22 -13.59 1.30 -10.58
N MET A 23 -12.78 1.96 -9.78
CA MET A 23 -12.25 1.44 -8.53
C MET A 23 -12.50 2.35 -7.34
N GLY A 24 -12.57 1.75 -6.17
CA GLY A 24 -12.54 2.41 -4.87
C GLY A 24 -11.38 1.90 -4.04
N ILE A 25 -10.70 2.81 -3.34
CA ILE A 25 -9.54 2.51 -2.51
C ILE A 25 -9.80 3.10 -1.13
N ARG A 26 -9.74 2.30 -0.08
CA ARG A 26 -9.84 2.82 1.29
C ARG A 26 -8.64 3.70 1.62
N GLY A 27 -8.89 4.75 2.39
CA GLY A 27 -7.86 5.67 2.88
C GLY A 27 -7.07 5.09 4.06
N THR A 28 -6.63 3.84 3.94
CA THR A 28 -5.77 3.17 4.91
C THR A 28 -4.31 3.48 4.63
N LEU A 29 -3.46 3.32 5.65
CA LEU A 29 -2.02 3.49 5.49
C LEU A 29 -1.43 2.35 4.65
N GLU A 30 -0.33 2.63 3.99
CA GLU A 30 0.29 1.72 3.02
C GLU A 30 0.81 0.43 3.64
N GLU A 31 1.29 0.50 4.89
CA GLU A 31 1.81 -0.64 5.65
C GLU A 31 0.76 -1.51 6.35
N TYR A 32 -0.52 -1.16 6.21
CA TYR A 32 -1.59 -1.91 6.87
C TYR A 32 -1.88 -3.25 6.18
N GLU A 33 -1.97 -4.28 7.00
CA GLU A 33 -2.35 -5.65 6.64
C GLU A 33 -3.86 -5.89 6.86
N ALA A 34 -4.33 -7.09 6.61
CA ALA A 34 -5.77 -7.44 6.59
C ALA A 34 -6.53 -7.05 7.87
N ASP A 35 -5.89 -7.07 9.04
CA ASP A 35 -6.48 -6.70 10.34
C ASP A 35 -6.83 -5.20 10.45
N LYS A 36 -6.18 -4.35 9.66
CA LYS A 36 -6.45 -2.90 9.57
C LYS A 36 -7.33 -2.52 8.37
N LEU A 37 -7.88 -3.53 7.70
CA LEU A 37 -8.88 -3.42 6.66
C LEU A 37 -8.49 -2.57 5.43
N PRO A 38 -7.28 -2.69 4.84
CA PRO A 38 -7.03 -2.09 3.53
C PRO A 38 -7.96 -2.73 2.50
N ALA A 39 -8.44 -1.95 1.52
CA ALA A 39 -9.32 -2.48 0.50
C ALA A 39 -9.18 -1.73 -0.82
N ILE A 40 -9.16 -2.50 -1.89
CA ILE A 40 -9.29 -2.04 -3.27
C ILE A 40 -10.42 -2.85 -3.89
N ASN A 41 -11.47 -2.17 -4.34
CA ASN A 41 -12.63 -2.80 -4.96
C ASN A 41 -12.78 -2.29 -6.39
N LEU A 42 -13.26 -3.15 -7.29
CA LEU A 42 -13.66 -2.75 -8.66
C LEU A 42 -15.17 -2.79 -8.80
N ALA A 43 -15.70 -1.82 -9.52
CA ALA A 43 -17.12 -1.76 -9.83
C ALA A 43 -17.54 -3.01 -10.62
N GLY A 44 -18.61 -3.66 -10.17
CA GLY A 44 -19.16 -4.85 -10.82
C GLY A 44 -18.48 -6.17 -10.46
N ILE A 45 -17.44 -6.19 -9.65
CA ILE A 45 -16.80 -7.43 -9.20
C ILE A 45 -17.41 -7.87 -7.86
N TYR A 46 -18.27 -8.86 -7.94
CA TYR A 46 -18.94 -9.50 -6.81
C TYR A 46 -18.67 -10.99 -6.84
N ASP A 47 -18.62 -11.61 -5.67
CA ASP A 47 -18.46 -13.04 -5.54
C ASP A 47 -19.20 -13.56 -4.31
N GLN A 48 -19.56 -14.84 -4.33
CA GLN A 48 -20.17 -15.54 -3.22
C GLN A 48 -19.26 -16.68 -2.77
N SER A 49 -18.86 -16.68 -1.52
CA SER A 49 -18.11 -17.77 -0.90
C SER A 49 -19.02 -18.59 0.04
N SER A 50 -19.20 -18.18 1.27
CA SER A 50 -19.93 -18.96 2.27
C SER A 50 -21.32 -18.44 2.62
N GLY A 51 -21.61 -17.18 2.38
CA GLY A 51 -22.86 -16.53 2.77
C GLY A 51 -23.56 -15.85 1.59
N TRP A 52 -23.68 -14.55 1.67
CA TRP A 52 -24.24 -13.72 0.61
C TRP A 52 -23.15 -13.28 -0.38
N ARG A 53 -23.58 -12.83 -1.56
CA ARG A 53 -22.68 -12.22 -2.54
C ARG A 53 -22.29 -10.82 -2.08
N GLU A 54 -21.00 -10.51 -2.11
CA GLU A 54 -20.46 -9.21 -1.70
C GLU A 54 -19.47 -8.66 -2.73
N PRO A 55 -19.21 -7.32 -2.75
CA PRO A 55 -18.08 -6.77 -3.47
C PRO A 55 -16.78 -7.26 -2.83
N ILE A 56 -15.88 -7.79 -3.63
CA ILE A 56 -14.64 -8.39 -3.12
C ILE A 56 -13.50 -7.40 -3.02
N ASN A 57 -12.60 -7.64 -2.07
CA ASN A 57 -11.32 -6.96 -2.02
C ASN A 57 -10.32 -7.64 -2.95
N LEU A 58 -9.61 -6.84 -3.72
CA LEU A 58 -8.54 -7.29 -4.62
C LEU A 58 -7.20 -7.32 -3.88
N PRO A 59 -6.20 -8.02 -4.42
CA PRO A 59 -4.83 -7.93 -3.92
C PRO A 59 -4.39 -6.46 -3.77
N ASN A 60 -3.83 -6.13 -2.61
CA ASN A 60 -3.45 -4.76 -2.29
C ASN A 60 -2.11 -4.39 -2.93
N GLY A 61 -2.14 -3.76 -4.10
CA GLY A 61 -0.95 -3.26 -4.79
C GLY A 61 -0.41 -1.92 -4.25
N CYS A 62 -0.94 -1.43 -3.13
CA CYS A 62 -0.46 -0.22 -2.47
C CYS A 62 0.40 -0.51 -1.23
N PHE A 63 0.69 -1.78 -0.95
CA PHE A 63 1.44 -2.17 0.25
C PHE A 63 2.87 -1.65 0.23
N SER A 64 3.28 -0.96 1.30
CA SER A 64 4.66 -0.51 1.45
C SER A 64 5.01 -0.08 2.87
N TYR A 65 6.28 -0.20 3.24
CA TYR A 65 6.82 0.28 4.51
C TYR A 65 8.31 0.60 4.40
N LEU A 66 8.87 1.23 5.44
CA LEU A 66 10.29 1.58 5.53
C LEU A 66 11.04 0.69 6.52
N ARG A 67 12.30 0.43 6.16
CA ARG A 67 13.35 0.04 7.11
C ARG A 67 14.44 1.09 7.07
N VAL A 68 15.01 1.38 8.22
CA VAL A 68 16.10 2.34 8.38
C VAL A 68 17.17 1.68 9.21
N ASP A 69 18.38 1.58 8.69
CA ASP A 69 19.51 0.88 9.33
C ASP A 69 19.13 -0.55 9.80
N GLY A 70 18.26 -1.24 9.03
CA GLY A 70 17.80 -2.60 9.30
C GLY A 70 16.59 -2.72 10.24
N GLU A 71 16.16 -1.63 10.89
CA GLU A 71 14.98 -1.61 11.76
C GLU A 71 13.71 -1.20 10.97
N THR A 72 12.57 -1.84 11.26
CA THR A 72 11.30 -1.57 10.58
C THR A 72 10.57 -0.40 11.24
N TYR A 73 10.14 0.56 10.40
CA TYR A 73 9.34 1.72 10.79
C TYR A 73 7.99 1.67 10.08
N ARG A 74 6.97 1.24 10.81
CA ARG A 74 5.59 1.17 10.35
C ARG A 74 4.60 1.30 11.52
N LEU A 75 3.41 1.79 11.23
CA LEU A 75 2.30 1.88 12.17
C LEU A 75 1.47 0.58 12.14
N PRO A 76 0.97 0.10 13.30
CA PRO A 76 1.06 0.70 14.64
C PRO A 76 2.32 0.30 15.43
N GLU A 77 3.23 -0.50 14.89
CA GLU A 77 4.32 -1.14 15.63
C GLU A 77 5.32 -0.15 16.20
N THR A 78 5.61 0.92 15.43
CA THR A 78 6.53 1.96 15.86
C THR A 78 5.78 3.28 16.03
N ALA A 79 5.70 3.79 17.24
CA ALA A 79 5.03 5.06 17.53
C ALA A 79 5.69 6.23 16.77
N PRO A 80 4.93 7.08 16.08
CA PRO A 80 5.47 8.23 15.36
C PRO A 80 5.67 9.42 16.29
N VAL A 81 6.65 10.28 15.96
CA VAL A 81 6.77 11.62 16.59
C VAL A 81 5.70 12.55 16.02
N SER A 82 5.39 12.40 14.75
CA SER A 82 4.36 13.19 14.07
C SER A 82 3.68 12.32 13.02
N HIS A 83 2.36 12.46 12.91
CA HIS A 83 1.57 11.77 11.90
C HIS A 83 0.37 12.62 11.50
N GLY A 84 0.04 12.61 10.21
CA GLY A 84 -1.17 13.22 9.71
C GLY A 84 -1.58 12.65 8.37
N ILE A 85 -2.87 12.69 8.13
CA ILE A 85 -3.51 12.32 6.86
C ILE A 85 -4.42 13.43 6.37
N GLU A 86 -4.47 13.61 5.07
CA GLU A 86 -5.29 14.61 4.39
C GLU A 86 -5.95 14.00 3.15
N LEU A 87 -7.19 14.40 2.88
CA LEU A 87 -7.84 14.15 1.60
C LEU A 87 -8.10 15.48 0.89
N ASN A 88 -7.43 15.66 -0.23
CA ASN A 88 -7.72 16.76 -1.13
C ASN A 88 -8.89 16.40 -2.04
N TYR A 89 -10.10 16.81 -1.67
CA TYR A 89 -11.34 16.51 -2.42
C TYR A 89 -11.36 17.07 -3.84
N ARG A 90 -10.71 18.21 -4.06
CA ARG A 90 -10.66 18.83 -5.39
C ARG A 90 -9.90 17.99 -6.41
N HIS A 91 -8.89 17.29 -5.96
CA HIS A 91 -8.00 16.51 -6.83
C HIS A 91 -8.11 14.99 -6.61
N GLY A 92 -8.90 14.55 -5.62
CA GLY A 92 -9.05 13.13 -5.28
C GLY A 92 -7.73 12.51 -4.78
N ILE A 93 -6.90 13.28 -4.07
CA ILE A 93 -5.58 12.83 -3.60
C ILE A 93 -5.63 12.59 -2.10
N PHE A 94 -5.36 11.36 -1.69
CA PHE A 94 -5.06 11.01 -0.31
C PHE A 94 -3.57 11.27 -0.04
N LYS A 95 -3.28 11.95 1.06
CA LYS A 95 -1.92 12.28 1.49
C LYS A 95 -1.68 11.81 2.90
N ARG A 96 -0.45 11.46 3.17
CA ARG A 96 0.06 11.12 4.49
C ARG A 96 1.40 11.78 4.73
N HIS A 97 1.68 12.14 5.96
CA HIS A 97 3.03 12.38 6.47
C HIS A 97 3.21 11.63 7.79
N THR A 98 4.37 11.06 8.00
CA THR A 98 4.73 10.39 9.26
C THR A 98 6.21 10.58 9.51
N THR A 99 6.54 11.00 10.72
CA THR A 99 7.94 11.12 11.19
C THR A 99 8.15 10.18 12.36
N TRP A 100 9.22 9.41 12.30
CA TRP A 100 9.70 8.58 13.40
C TRP A 100 11.04 9.10 13.90
N HIS A 101 11.25 8.92 15.20
CA HIS A 101 12.55 9.12 15.81
C HIS A 101 13.31 7.80 15.84
N THR A 102 14.52 7.80 15.27
CA THR A 102 15.43 6.65 15.27
C THR A 102 16.55 6.89 16.29
N ALA A 103 17.39 5.92 16.55
CA ALA A 103 18.57 6.11 17.41
C ALA A 103 19.55 7.20 16.89
N ARG A 104 19.45 7.59 15.59
CA ARG A 104 20.40 8.53 14.95
C ARG A 104 19.78 9.88 14.60
N GLY A 105 18.46 10.00 14.61
CA GLY A 105 17.74 11.21 14.21
C GLY A 105 16.34 10.90 13.72
N ASN A 106 15.76 11.80 12.95
CA ASN A 106 14.41 11.65 12.46
C ASN A 106 14.39 11.16 11.01
N VAL A 107 13.45 10.26 10.71
CA VAL A 107 13.10 9.88 9.35
C VAL A 107 11.64 10.24 9.08
N THR A 108 11.37 10.82 7.93
CA THR A 108 10.03 11.25 7.53
C THR A 108 9.65 10.60 6.20
N ILE A 109 8.46 10.03 6.13
CA ILE A 109 7.82 9.63 4.88
C ILE A 109 6.63 10.55 4.60
N LYS A 110 6.52 10.96 3.34
CA LYS A 110 5.30 11.59 2.80
C LYS A 110 4.82 10.76 1.63
N THR A 111 3.54 10.42 1.63
CA THR A 111 2.93 9.69 0.52
C THR A 111 1.76 10.48 -0.06
N GLU A 112 1.55 10.31 -1.36
CA GLU A 112 0.36 10.76 -2.07
C GLU A 112 -0.16 9.60 -2.89
N ARG A 113 -1.48 9.41 -2.89
CA ARG A 113 -2.15 8.34 -3.64
C ARG A 113 -3.43 8.85 -4.29
N PHE A 114 -3.68 8.43 -5.53
CA PHE A 114 -4.89 8.76 -6.28
C PHE A 114 -5.31 7.61 -7.19
N ALA A 115 -6.62 7.53 -7.49
CA ALA A 115 -7.15 6.71 -8.57
C ALA A 115 -7.23 7.57 -9.83
N SER A 116 -6.59 7.12 -10.92
CA SER A 116 -6.51 7.89 -12.17
C SER A 116 -7.88 7.99 -12.84
N MET A 117 -8.24 9.21 -13.28
CA MET A 117 -9.45 9.46 -14.07
C MET A 117 -9.19 9.30 -15.57
N GLN A 118 -7.95 9.38 -16.02
CA GLN A 118 -7.58 9.22 -17.42
C GLN A 118 -7.40 7.75 -17.81
N ASP A 119 -6.70 6.99 -16.98
CA ASP A 119 -6.60 5.54 -17.07
C ASP A 119 -7.22 4.94 -15.81
N VAL A 120 -8.46 4.55 -15.92
CA VAL A 120 -9.27 4.10 -14.76
C VAL A 120 -8.74 2.83 -14.08
N HIS A 121 -7.82 2.11 -14.74
CA HIS A 121 -7.19 0.90 -14.20
C HIS A 121 -5.92 1.22 -13.38
N THR A 122 -5.52 2.48 -13.28
CA THR A 122 -4.26 2.89 -12.66
C THR A 122 -4.46 3.59 -11.32
N ILE A 123 -3.71 3.14 -10.32
CA ILE A 123 -3.47 3.83 -9.06
C ILE A 123 -2.09 4.47 -9.15
N GLY A 124 -2.01 5.79 -8.97
CA GLY A 124 -0.75 6.50 -8.84
C GLY A 124 -0.38 6.68 -7.37
N MET A 125 0.89 6.41 -7.05
CA MET A 125 1.45 6.64 -5.72
C MET A 125 2.78 7.37 -5.84
N ARG A 126 3.06 8.27 -4.90
CA ARG A 126 4.35 8.95 -4.78
C ARG A 126 4.85 8.85 -3.35
N PHE A 127 6.12 8.50 -3.20
CA PHE A 127 6.85 8.50 -1.95
C PHE A 127 7.90 9.59 -1.94
N GLN A 128 7.97 10.33 -0.85
CA GLN A 128 9.07 11.23 -0.53
C GLN A 128 9.60 10.82 0.85
N ILE A 129 10.89 10.54 0.91
CA ILE A 129 11.56 10.10 2.13
C ILE A 129 12.65 11.11 2.42
N SER A 130 12.79 11.51 3.68
CA SER A 130 13.85 12.37 4.16
C SER A 130 14.35 11.90 5.52
N ALA A 131 15.65 12.10 5.78
CA ALA A 131 16.27 11.86 7.07
C ALA A 131 17.17 13.06 7.41
N ASP A 132 17.25 13.44 8.69
CA ASP A 132 18.13 14.49 9.19
C ASP A 132 19.55 13.98 9.52
N PHE A 133 19.84 12.74 9.13
CA PHE A 133 21.13 12.08 9.28
C PHE A 133 21.45 11.23 8.04
N HIS A 134 22.69 10.79 7.90
CA HIS A 134 23.08 9.84 6.84
C HIS A 134 22.46 8.48 7.14
N ALA A 135 21.53 8.01 6.31
CA ALA A 135 20.74 6.82 6.53
C ALA A 135 20.78 5.83 5.37
N ASP A 136 20.82 4.54 5.71
CA ASP A 136 20.56 3.46 4.77
C ASP A 136 19.09 3.07 4.89
N ILE A 137 18.30 3.40 3.87
CA ILE A 137 16.86 3.22 3.84
C ILE A 137 16.49 2.09 2.87
N GLU A 138 15.68 1.18 3.33
CA GLU A 138 15.01 0.21 2.49
C GLU A 138 13.54 0.62 2.36
N LEU A 139 13.11 0.95 1.15
CA LEU A 139 11.69 1.07 0.82
C LEU A 139 11.20 -0.29 0.33
N VAL A 140 10.34 -0.93 1.10
CA VAL A 140 9.67 -2.16 0.71
C VAL A 140 8.33 -1.81 0.07
N THR A 141 8.10 -2.25 -1.17
CA THR A 141 6.82 -2.12 -1.87
C THR A 141 6.34 -3.49 -2.34
N GLY A 142 5.06 -3.65 -2.55
CA GLY A 142 4.59 -4.96 -2.99
C GLY A 142 3.09 -5.09 -3.19
N ILE A 143 2.70 -6.32 -3.55
CA ILE A 143 1.30 -6.71 -3.70
C ILE A 143 0.99 -7.74 -2.62
N ASP A 144 0.12 -7.35 -1.67
CA ASP A 144 -0.39 -8.24 -0.64
C ASP A 144 -1.67 -8.93 -1.12
N THR A 145 -1.69 -10.24 -1.06
CA THR A 145 -2.86 -11.07 -1.43
C THR A 145 -3.67 -11.52 -0.23
N ASP A 146 -3.21 -11.23 1.00
CA ASP A 146 -3.96 -11.52 2.21
C ASP A 146 -4.99 -10.44 2.49
N VAL A 147 -6.02 -10.40 1.66
CA VAL A 147 -7.09 -9.41 1.76
C VAL A 147 -8.25 -9.93 2.61
N TRP A 148 -8.85 -9.05 3.39
CA TRP A 148 -10.02 -9.37 4.19
C TRP A 148 -11.31 -9.32 3.33
N ASN A 149 -12.30 -10.08 3.74
CA ASN A 149 -13.66 -10.06 3.19
C ASN A 149 -14.65 -10.42 4.30
N LEU A 150 -15.93 -10.10 4.14
CA LEU A 150 -16.95 -10.38 5.16
C LEU A 150 -17.35 -11.87 5.18
N ASN A 151 -17.37 -12.53 4.03
CA ASN A 151 -17.86 -13.91 3.85
C ASN A 151 -16.78 -14.94 3.51
N GLY A 152 -15.52 -14.69 3.88
CA GLY A 152 -14.41 -15.60 3.62
C GLY A 152 -13.64 -15.30 2.34
N PRO A 153 -12.73 -16.17 1.91
CA PRO A 153 -11.89 -15.91 0.76
C PRO A 153 -12.70 -15.97 -0.54
N HIS A 154 -12.48 -15.01 -1.42
CA HIS A 154 -13.13 -14.90 -2.74
C HIS A 154 -12.16 -15.10 -3.90
N LEU A 155 -10.86 -15.20 -3.63
CA LEU A 155 -9.83 -15.36 -4.66
C LEU A 155 -9.20 -16.75 -4.58
N GLU A 156 -9.04 -17.37 -5.74
CA GLU A 156 -8.37 -18.65 -5.90
C GLU A 156 -7.34 -18.59 -7.03
N LYS A 157 -6.51 -19.64 -7.14
CA LYS A 157 -5.47 -19.77 -8.17
C LYS A 157 -4.55 -18.56 -8.23
N ILE A 158 -4.18 -18.07 -7.06
CA ILE A 158 -3.28 -16.92 -6.94
C ILE A 158 -1.91 -17.31 -7.47
N THR A 159 -1.41 -16.54 -8.43
CA THR A 159 -0.03 -16.64 -8.92
C THR A 159 0.72 -15.35 -8.68
N MET A 160 2.00 -15.44 -8.48
CA MET A 160 2.90 -14.31 -8.23
C MET A 160 4.08 -14.42 -9.17
N GLU A 161 4.27 -13.42 -10.02
CA GLU A 161 5.27 -13.40 -11.07
C GLU A 161 6.12 -12.14 -11.00
N GLU A 162 7.41 -12.32 -11.16
CA GLU A 162 8.33 -11.21 -11.45
C GLU A 162 8.43 -11.05 -12.96
N ARG A 163 8.38 -9.78 -13.42
CA ARG A 163 8.64 -9.38 -14.79
C ARG A 163 9.72 -8.31 -14.81
N GLN A 164 10.28 -7.99 -15.96
CA GLN A 164 11.45 -7.12 -16.12
C GLN A 164 11.38 -5.85 -15.27
N ASP A 165 10.26 -5.10 -15.32
CA ASP A 165 10.09 -3.82 -14.62
C ASP A 165 8.92 -3.82 -13.63
N SER A 166 8.29 -4.97 -13.40
CA SER A 166 7.08 -5.07 -12.60
C SER A 166 7.02 -6.38 -11.82
N ILE A 167 6.19 -6.37 -10.79
CA ILE A 167 5.69 -7.58 -10.15
C ILE A 167 4.20 -7.70 -10.46
N VAL A 168 3.72 -8.91 -10.63
CA VAL A 168 2.34 -9.18 -11.04
C VAL A 168 1.75 -10.28 -10.18
N VAL A 169 0.55 -10.04 -9.70
CA VAL A 169 -0.28 -11.06 -9.06
C VAL A 169 -1.50 -11.29 -9.94
N THR A 170 -1.80 -12.55 -10.24
CA THR A 170 -3.07 -12.91 -10.87
C THR A 170 -3.87 -13.83 -9.96
N ALA A 171 -5.19 -13.76 -10.08
CA ALA A 171 -6.14 -14.58 -9.33
C ALA A 171 -7.41 -14.78 -10.16
N LYS A 172 -8.34 -15.59 -9.64
CA LYS A 172 -9.70 -15.72 -10.16
C LYS A 172 -10.68 -15.62 -9.01
N THR A 173 -11.87 -15.05 -9.28
CA THR A 173 -12.97 -15.11 -8.31
C THR A 173 -13.47 -16.55 -8.18
N HIS A 174 -13.95 -16.91 -7.00
CA HIS A 174 -14.36 -18.28 -6.71
C HIS A 174 -15.60 -18.72 -7.51
N GLU A 175 -16.67 -17.91 -7.53
CA GLU A 175 -17.95 -18.25 -8.14
C GLU A 175 -17.91 -18.12 -9.69
N ALA A 176 -17.72 -16.91 -10.18
CA ALA A 176 -17.82 -16.60 -11.61
C ALA A 176 -16.51 -16.77 -12.39
N ARG A 177 -15.42 -17.13 -11.73
CA ARG A 177 -14.08 -17.33 -12.33
C ARG A 177 -13.53 -16.10 -13.05
N ILE A 178 -13.95 -14.91 -12.63
CA ILE A 178 -13.49 -13.66 -13.23
C ILE A 178 -11.99 -13.53 -13.02
N PRO A 179 -11.19 -13.37 -14.09
CA PRO A 179 -9.76 -13.18 -13.95
C PRO A 179 -9.45 -11.80 -13.38
N ILE A 180 -8.56 -11.77 -12.40
CA ILE A 180 -8.04 -10.56 -11.74
C ILE A 180 -6.55 -10.49 -11.98
N ALA A 181 -6.03 -9.30 -12.26
CA ALA A 181 -4.60 -9.04 -12.31
C ALA A 181 -4.30 -7.70 -11.62
N VAL A 182 -3.27 -7.71 -10.78
CA VAL A 182 -2.70 -6.52 -10.16
C VAL A 182 -1.22 -6.49 -10.49
N ALA A 183 -0.75 -5.38 -11.01
CA ALA A 183 0.65 -5.18 -11.35
C ALA A 183 1.18 -3.93 -10.65
N GLU A 184 2.42 -4.01 -10.19
CA GLU A 184 3.15 -2.87 -9.63
C GLU A 184 4.41 -2.62 -10.43
N THR A 185 4.63 -1.36 -10.78
CA THR A 185 5.90 -0.88 -11.31
C THR A 185 6.33 0.35 -10.51
N VAL A 186 7.63 0.49 -10.26
CA VAL A 186 8.20 1.63 -9.53
C VAL A 186 9.17 2.35 -10.44
N ARG A 187 9.04 3.67 -10.50
CA ARG A 187 9.98 4.57 -11.18
C ARG A 187 10.71 5.39 -10.15
N ASN A 188 12.02 5.27 -10.12
CA ASN A 188 12.87 6.04 -9.21
C ASN A 188 13.30 7.34 -9.87
N MET A 189 13.24 8.43 -9.12
CA MET A 189 13.83 9.70 -9.51
C MET A 189 15.29 9.84 -9.02
N PHE A 190 15.74 8.91 -8.18
CA PHE A 190 17.11 8.83 -7.64
C PHE A 190 17.71 7.46 -7.95
N PRO A 191 19.06 7.32 -7.98
CA PRO A 191 19.70 6.03 -8.08
C PRO A 191 19.33 5.18 -6.86
N ALA A 192 18.47 4.20 -7.06
CA ALA A 192 18.13 3.18 -6.08
C ALA A 192 18.41 1.82 -6.71
N GLU A 193 19.15 0.97 -6.02
CA GLU A 193 19.33 -0.40 -6.46
C GLU A 193 18.15 -1.24 -6.00
N ILE A 194 17.52 -1.95 -6.93
CA ILE A 194 16.59 -3.03 -6.61
C ILE A 194 17.46 -4.24 -6.25
N LYS A 195 17.54 -4.56 -4.98
CA LYS A 195 18.42 -5.65 -4.53
C LYS A 195 17.70 -6.97 -4.31
N GLN A 196 16.39 -6.95 -4.10
CA GLN A 196 15.70 -8.20 -3.79
C GLN A 196 14.23 -8.15 -4.17
N ILE A 197 13.78 -9.20 -4.85
CA ILE A 197 12.37 -9.55 -4.96
C ILE A 197 12.17 -10.79 -4.08
N ALA A 198 11.27 -10.69 -3.13
CA ALA A 198 10.97 -11.78 -2.23
C ALA A 198 9.50 -12.15 -2.33
N LYS A 199 9.26 -13.45 -2.41
CA LYS A 199 7.95 -14.07 -2.33
C LYS A 199 7.83 -14.68 -0.93
N HIS A 200 7.01 -14.10 -0.08
CA HIS A 200 6.80 -14.58 1.26
C HIS A 200 5.30 -14.79 1.53
N HIS A 201 4.90 -16.04 1.82
CA HIS A 201 3.50 -16.43 2.06
C HIS A 201 2.53 -15.89 1.01
N LYS A 202 1.77 -14.84 1.35
CA LYS A 202 0.74 -14.22 0.53
C LYS A 202 1.18 -12.86 -0.07
N MET A 203 2.46 -12.54 -0.02
CA MET A 203 2.99 -11.26 -0.46
C MET A 203 4.11 -11.44 -1.48
N LEU A 204 4.05 -10.64 -2.55
CA LEU A 204 5.14 -10.46 -3.51
C LEU A 204 5.66 -9.03 -3.37
N HIS A 205 6.90 -8.85 -2.96
CA HIS A 205 7.46 -7.53 -2.69
C HIS A 205 8.85 -7.31 -3.28
N ARG A 206 9.20 -6.03 -3.45
CA ARG A 206 10.50 -5.54 -3.87
C ARG A 206 11.11 -4.66 -2.79
N ILE A 207 12.42 -4.70 -2.66
CA ILE A 207 13.18 -3.87 -1.71
C ILE A 207 14.08 -2.94 -2.50
N PHE A 208 13.89 -1.64 -2.30
CA PHE A 208 14.72 -0.58 -2.86
C PHE A 208 15.66 -0.07 -1.80
N PHE A 209 16.96 -0.13 -2.06
CA PHE A 209 18.00 0.39 -1.18
C PHE A 209 18.36 1.82 -1.58
N ILE A 210 18.26 2.74 -0.65
CA ILE A 210 18.47 4.17 -0.85
C ILE A 210 19.43 4.65 0.23
N THR A 211 20.63 5.11 -0.16
CA THR A 211 21.51 5.80 0.77
C THR A 211 21.21 7.29 0.71
N MET A 212 20.78 7.86 1.83
CA MET A 212 20.47 9.28 1.94
C MET A 212 21.63 10.02 2.59
N PRO A 213 22.19 11.06 1.93
CA PRO A 213 23.09 11.99 2.62
C PRO A 213 22.29 12.71 3.70
N GLY A 214 22.81 12.78 4.92
CA GLY A 214 22.22 13.60 5.96
C GLY A 214 22.11 15.07 5.51
N GLU A 215 21.06 15.78 5.94
CA GLU A 215 21.04 17.24 5.80
C GLU A 215 22.20 17.84 6.61
N VAL A 216 23.06 18.62 5.94
CA VAL A 216 24.19 19.36 6.54
C VAL A 216 23.68 20.69 7.08
#